data_f3cead32cf94f1a567f8858a9c3efc7c
#
_entry.id   f3cead32cf94f1a567f8858a9c3efc7c
#
_cell.length_a   1.000
_cell.length_b   1.000
_cell.length_c   1.000
_cell.angle_alpha   90.00
_cell.angle_beta   90.00
_cell.angle_gamma   90.00
#
_symmetry.space_group_name_H-M   'P 1'
#
loop_
_entity.id
_entity.type
_entity.pdbx_description
1 polymer ?
#
loop_
_entity_poly.entity_id
_entity_poly.type
_entity_poly.pdbx_seq_one_letter_code
_entity_poly.pdbx_strand_id
1 'polypeptide(L)'
;MPIKTDVWTVGIAPSKLPLGQLVSEQLLENMILNSPGILSDEWMLIGKQVKTSSGGRIDLLAIAPDGNLVLVELKRDRTPRDVVAQTLDYAAWVQGLQPNEIGAIYERFKPGNTLYADFLARFGRVLDDDELNQSHQLVIVATELDASSERIVEYLSKRDIPINVLCFQIFQMGEHQLLSRSWLLDPVQTQVNAVSTSEGHVEPWNGEFYCSFGDSNSRSWEDAREFGFISGGGGAWYSRTLQLLSPGDRVWVNIPQQGYVGVGRVRSKSTPANEFTVSVNGEELPVLEVAKRGSYHAEFVDDAELCDHFVSVEWLQTVPIGQAVRETGMFGNQNTICRPRTQKWRWTIEKLKEEFSDFDKVVASML
;
A
#
# COMPACT_ATOMS: atom_id res chain seq x y z
N MET A 1 8.12 21.65 -6.56
CA MET A 1 7.90 22.04 -7.99
C MET A 1 7.31 20.83 -8.69
N PRO A 2 6.20 20.96 -9.42
CA PRO A 2 5.65 19.82 -10.16
C PRO A 2 6.72 19.23 -11.07
N ILE A 3 6.82 17.91 -11.09
CA ILE A 3 7.80 17.20 -11.91
C ILE A 3 7.47 17.49 -13.36
N LYS A 4 8.31 18.31 -14.01
CA LYS A 4 8.20 18.53 -15.47
C LYS A 4 8.92 17.40 -16.16
N THR A 5 8.16 16.62 -16.91
CA THR A 5 8.69 15.53 -17.73
C THR A 5 8.77 15.99 -19.18
N ASP A 6 9.88 15.77 -19.83
CA ASP A 6 10.04 15.93 -21.28
C ASP A 6 10.08 14.55 -21.92
N VAL A 7 9.27 14.36 -22.97
CA VAL A 7 9.20 13.10 -23.73
C VAL A 7 9.75 13.33 -25.12
N TRP A 8 10.57 12.40 -25.58
CA TRP A 8 11.26 12.44 -26.88
C TRP A 8 10.97 11.18 -27.68
N THR A 9 10.85 11.32 -28.98
CA THR A 9 10.87 10.14 -29.87
C THR A 9 12.26 9.51 -29.85
N VAL A 10 12.35 8.18 -29.87
CA VAL A 10 13.61 7.45 -29.98
C VAL A 10 13.91 7.16 -31.45
N GLY A 11 15.12 7.50 -31.90
CA GLY A 11 15.54 7.27 -33.28
C GLY A 11 16.82 8.04 -33.65
N ILE A 12 17.24 7.98 -34.91
CA ILE A 12 18.45 8.67 -35.39
C ILE A 12 18.34 10.21 -35.27
N ALA A 13 17.11 10.74 -35.38
CA ALA A 13 16.80 12.16 -35.19
C ALA A 13 15.71 12.30 -34.11
N PRO A 14 16.07 12.26 -32.82
CA PRO A 14 15.08 12.35 -31.75
C PRO A 14 14.43 13.74 -31.75
N SER A 15 13.11 13.79 -31.53
CA SER A 15 12.36 15.03 -31.43
C SER A 15 11.57 15.09 -30.13
N LYS A 16 11.56 16.27 -29.49
CA LYS A 16 10.76 16.51 -28.31
C LYS A 16 9.27 16.57 -28.66
N LEU A 17 8.45 15.83 -27.92
CA LEU A 17 7.00 15.90 -28.10
C LEU A 17 6.44 17.17 -27.46
N PRO A 18 5.58 17.91 -28.19
CA PRO A 18 4.90 19.06 -27.60
C PRO A 18 3.87 18.62 -26.56
N LEU A 19 3.66 19.47 -25.56
CA LEU A 19 2.58 19.30 -24.60
C LEU A 19 1.24 19.45 -25.28
N GLY A 20 0.32 18.52 -24.97
CA GLY A 20 -1.08 18.57 -25.33
C GLY A 20 -1.96 18.93 -24.14
N GLN A 21 -3.26 18.94 -24.35
CA GLN A 21 -4.27 19.13 -23.31
C GLN A 21 -5.41 18.13 -23.47
N LEU A 22 -5.96 17.67 -22.35
CA LEU A 22 -7.19 16.89 -22.35
C LEU A 22 -8.37 17.78 -22.77
N VAL A 23 -9.27 17.22 -23.56
CA VAL A 23 -10.46 17.95 -24.05
C VAL A 23 -11.41 18.29 -22.90
N SER A 24 -11.58 17.36 -21.94
CA SER A 24 -12.50 17.55 -20.80
C SER A 24 -12.13 16.67 -19.60
N GLU A 25 -12.59 17.05 -18.42
CA GLU A 25 -12.53 16.24 -17.19
C GLU A 25 -13.35 14.94 -17.33
N GLN A 26 -14.49 15.02 -18.04
CA GLN A 26 -15.29 13.84 -18.35
C GLN A 26 -14.55 12.83 -19.23
N LEU A 27 -13.69 13.28 -20.15
CA LEU A 27 -12.84 12.36 -20.92
C LEU A 27 -11.87 11.63 -20.00
N LEU A 28 -11.23 12.35 -19.06
CA LEU A 28 -10.33 11.75 -18.07
C LEU A 28 -11.06 10.72 -17.20
N GLU A 29 -12.23 11.07 -16.67
CA GLU A 29 -13.07 10.16 -15.88
C GLU A 29 -13.39 8.89 -16.69
N ASN A 30 -13.82 9.03 -17.93
CA ASN A 30 -14.15 7.89 -18.80
C ASN A 30 -12.92 7.01 -19.11
N MET A 31 -11.76 7.62 -19.33
CA MET A 31 -10.51 6.88 -19.55
C MET A 31 -10.16 6.02 -18.32
N ILE A 32 -10.28 6.60 -17.13
CA ILE A 32 -10.01 5.90 -15.86
C ILE A 32 -11.03 4.77 -15.64
N LEU A 33 -12.31 5.02 -15.90
CA LEU A 33 -13.36 3.99 -15.75
C LEU A 33 -13.14 2.80 -16.69
N ASN A 34 -12.63 3.04 -17.91
CA ASN A 34 -12.34 1.99 -18.88
C ASN A 34 -10.99 1.29 -18.61
N SER A 35 -10.05 1.98 -18.00
CA SER A 35 -8.70 1.49 -17.71
C SER A 35 -8.24 2.00 -16.34
N PRO A 36 -8.71 1.38 -15.24
CA PRO A 36 -8.40 1.83 -13.89
C PRO A 36 -6.90 1.87 -13.56
N GLY A 37 -6.07 1.06 -14.23
CA GLY A 37 -4.61 1.09 -14.14
C GLY A 37 -3.98 2.45 -14.47
N ILE A 38 -4.71 3.36 -15.12
CA ILE A 38 -4.29 4.76 -15.30
C ILE A 38 -4.10 5.45 -13.92
N LEU A 39 -4.93 5.13 -12.92
CA LEU A 39 -4.74 5.58 -11.55
C LEU A 39 -3.75 4.70 -10.81
N SER A 40 -4.10 3.43 -10.69
CA SER A 40 -3.29 2.41 -10.00
C SER A 40 -3.78 1.02 -10.37
N ASP A 41 -2.84 0.12 -10.60
CA ASP A 41 -3.14 -1.31 -10.77
C ASP A 41 -3.48 -2.00 -9.44
N GLU A 42 -3.27 -1.29 -8.32
CA GLU A 42 -3.47 -1.80 -6.96
C GLU A 42 -4.88 -1.53 -6.41
N TRP A 43 -5.67 -0.67 -7.03
CA TRP A 43 -6.99 -0.29 -6.52
C TRP A 43 -8.13 -0.90 -7.35
N MET A 44 -9.25 -1.11 -6.69
CA MET A 44 -10.50 -1.49 -7.34
C MET A 44 -11.49 -0.32 -7.24
N LEU A 45 -11.97 0.18 -8.37
CA LEU A 45 -13.02 1.21 -8.38
C LEU A 45 -14.32 0.65 -7.82
N ILE A 46 -14.94 1.38 -6.90
CA ILE A 46 -16.19 0.99 -6.23
C ILE A 46 -17.31 2.03 -6.36
N GLY A 47 -17.01 3.23 -6.90
CA GLY A 47 -18.00 4.26 -7.10
C GLY A 47 -17.53 5.35 -8.06
N LYS A 48 -18.49 5.97 -8.72
CA LYS A 48 -18.30 7.20 -9.52
C LYS A 48 -19.38 8.21 -9.17
N GLN A 49 -19.00 9.50 -9.16
CA GLN A 49 -19.91 10.61 -8.88
C GLN A 49 -20.76 10.36 -7.61
N VAL A 50 -20.08 9.89 -6.54
CA VAL A 50 -20.70 9.46 -5.28
C VAL A 50 -21.16 10.71 -4.52
N LYS A 51 -22.46 10.83 -4.27
CA LYS A 51 -23.05 11.96 -3.54
C LYS A 51 -22.77 11.82 -2.04
N THR A 52 -22.25 12.87 -1.43
CA THR A 52 -22.08 12.99 0.01
C THR A 52 -23.35 13.52 0.68
N SER A 53 -23.49 13.32 2.00
CA SER A 53 -24.61 13.88 2.77
C SER A 53 -24.57 15.40 2.85
N SER A 54 -23.41 16.03 2.70
CA SER A 54 -23.22 17.49 2.66
C SER A 54 -23.59 18.13 1.30
N GLY A 55 -24.04 17.32 0.32
CA GLY A 55 -24.43 17.79 -1.02
C GLY A 55 -23.27 17.86 -2.01
N GLY A 56 -22.08 17.47 -1.62
CA GLY A 56 -20.92 17.32 -2.50
C GLY A 56 -20.98 16.05 -3.35
N ARG A 57 -20.00 15.89 -4.22
CA ARG A 57 -19.90 14.73 -5.10
C ARG A 57 -18.45 14.35 -5.33
N ILE A 58 -18.08 13.15 -4.89
CA ILE A 58 -16.76 12.56 -5.09
C ILE A 58 -16.69 12.01 -6.51
N ASP A 59 -15.69 12.39 -7.28
CA ASP A 59 -15.57 11.96 -8.69
C ASP A 59 -15.42 10.45 -8.78
N LEU A 60 -14.43 9.85 -8.10
CA LEU A 60 -14.24 8.40 -8.05
C LEU A 60 -13.96 7.95 -6.63
N LEU A 61 -14.47 6.78 -6.29
CA LEU A 61 -14.16 6.07 -5.05
C LEU A 61 -13.59 4.71 -5.39
N ALA A 62 -12.49 4.35 -4.75
CA ALA A 62 -11.85 3.06 -4.92
C ALA A 62 -11.60 2.40 -3.55
N ILE A 63 -11.26 1.12 -3.57
CA ILE A 63 -10.81 0.35 -2.41
C ILE A 63 -9.42 -0.22 -2.69
N ALA A 64 -8.54 -0.14 -1.70
CA ALA A 64 -7.20 -0.69 -1.73
C ALA A 64 -7.18 -2.15 -1.22
N PRO A 65 -6.09 -2.90 -1.46
CA PRO A 65 -5.99 -4.30 -1.00
C PRO A 65 -6.15 -4.51 0.50
N ASP A 66 -5.89 -3.49 1.31
CA ASP A 66 -6.05 -3.53 2.77
C ASP A 66 -7.47 -3.23 3.26
N GLY A 67 -8.44 -3.01 2.35
CA GLY A 67 -9.82 -2.67 2.68
C GLY A 67 -10.05 -1.17 2.91
N ASN A 68 -9.01 -0.34 2.88
CA ASN A 68 -9.12 1.10 3.02
C ASN A 68 -9.66 1.77 1.75
N LEU A 69 -10.45 2.81 1.92
CA LEU A 69 -11.01 3.53 0.80
C LEU A 69 -9.99 4.52 0.21
N VAL A 70 -10.09 4.75 -1.08
CA VAL A 70 -9.31 5.76 -1.80
C VAL A 70 -10.27 6.74 -2.48
N LEU A 71 -10.27 7.96 -1.99
CA LEU A 71 -11.04 9.06 -2.52
C LEU A 71 -10.22 9.73 -3.63
N VAL A 72 -10.79 9.85 -4.82
CA VAL A 72 -10.13 10.45 -5.98
C VAL A 72 -10.94 11.64 -6.48
N GLU A 73 -10.30 12.80 -6.50
CA GLU A 73 -10.83 14.04 -7.05
C GLU A 73 -10.09 14.38 -8.35
N LEU A 74 -10.83 14.59 -9.44
CA LEU A 74 -10.28 14.84 -10.77
C LEU A 74 -10.30 16.32 -11.10
N LYS A 75 -9.20 16.83 -11.64
CA LYS A 75 -9.10 18.20 -12.17
C LYS A 75 -8.37 18.18 -13.51
N ARG A 76 -9.04 18.63 -14.55
CA ARG A 76 -8.46 18.70 -15.91
C ARG A 76 -7.32 19.69 -16.00
N ASP A 77 -7.52 20.86 -15.39
CA ASP A 77 -6.62 22.00 -15.49
C ASP A 77 -5.80 22.19 -14.20
N ARG A 78 -5.21 23.38 -14.07
CA ARG A 78 -4.50 23.79 -12.88
C ARG A 78 -5.39 23.70 -11.64
N THR A 79 -4.91 23.01 -10.63
CA THR A 79 -5.65 22.71 -9.41
C THR A 79 -5.53 23.86 -8.41
N PRO A 80 -6.63 24.60 -8.14
CA PRO A 80 -6.65 25.63 -7.12
C PRO A 80 -6.60 24.99 -5.71
N ARG A 81 -6.13 25.76 -4.72
CA ARG A 81 -6.07 25.31 -3.30
C ARG A 81 -7.42 24.84 -2.74
N ASP A 82 -8.53 25.33 -3.30
CA ASP A 82 -9.88 24.97 -2.86
C ASP A 82 -10.17 23.46 -3.05
N VAL A 83 -9.52 22.81 -4.00
CA VAL A 83 -9.66 21.37 -4.20
C VAL A 83 -9.15 20.57 -3.02
N VAL A 84 -8.10 21.04 -2.35
CA VAL A 84 -7.58 20.38 -1.15
C VAL A 84 -8.61 20.46 -0.02
N ALA A 85 -9.24 21.63 0.15
CA ALA A 85 -10.31 21.80 1.15
C ALA A 85 -11.52 20.90 0.83
N GLN A 86 -11.92 20.83 -0.44
CA GLN A 86 -12.99 19.95 -0.93
C GLN A 86 -12.68 18.47 -0.64
N THR A 87 -11.46 18.05 -0.95
CA THR A 87 -11.03 16.66 -0.73
C THR A 87 -11.04 16.30 0.76
N LEU A 88 -10.64 17.23 1.64
CA LEU A 88 -10.70 17.04 3.10
C LEU A 88 -12.14 16.99 3.64
N ASP A 89 -13.06 17.80 3.10
CA ASP A 89 -14.49 17.73 3.46
C ASP A 89 -15.08 16.36 3.10
N TYR A 90 -14.75 15.84 1.92
CA TYR A 90 -15.19 14.52 1.50
C TYR A 90 -14.56 13.40 2.34
N ALA A 91 -13.31 13.57 2.76
CA ALA A 91 -12.63 12.61 3.64
C ALA A 91 -13.38 12.43 4.97
N ALA A 92 -13.86 13.52 5.57
CA ALA A 92 -14.64 13.47 6.79
C ALA A 92 -15.95 12.68 6.62
N TRP A 93 -16.58 12.76 5.45
CA TRP A 93 -17.76 11.95 5.14
C TRP A 93 -17.40 10.48 4.88
N VAL A 94 -16.35 10.21 4.10
CA VAL A 94 -15.87 8.83 3.82
C VAL A 94 -15.52 8.10 5.10
N GLN A 95 -14.87 8.77 6.05
CA GLN A 95 -14.51 8.19 7.35
C GLN A 95 -15.72 7.63 8.12
N GLY A 96 -16.89 8.22 7.94
CA GLY A 96 -18.13 7.80 8.62
C GLY A 96 -18.87 6.64 7.94
N LEU A 97 -18.46 6.24 6.73
CA LEU A 97 -19.17 5.21 5.96
C LEU A 97 -19.06 3.83 6.62
N GLN A 98 -20.21 3.20 6.77
CA GLN A 98 -20.33 1.84 7.31
C GLN A 98 -20.26 0.79 6.18
N PRO A 99 -19.91 -0.48 6.46
CA PRO A 99 -19.81 -1.54 5.47
C PRO A 99 -21.02 -1.69 4.55
N ASN A 100 -22.24 -1.61 5.10
CA ASN A 100 -23.47 -1.69 4.34
C ASN A 100 -23.67 -0.50 3.37
N GLU A 101 -23.21 0.71 3.75
CA GLU A 101 -23.28 1.89 2.90
C GLU A 101 -22.28 1.80 1.74
N ILE A 102 -21.07 1.29 2.02
CA ILE A 102 -20.03 1.05 1.01
C ILE A 102 -20.50 -0.03 0.03
N GLY A 103 -21.07 -1.12 0.53
CA GLY A 103 -21.70 -2.15 -0.30
C GLY A 103 -22.79 -1.59 -1.22
N ALA A 104 -23.66 -0.70 -0.71
CA ALA A 104 -24.71 -0.04 -1.48
C ALA A 104 -24.16 0.95 -2.53
N ILE A 105 -23.03 1.61 -2.26
CA ILE A 105 -22.32 2.43 -3.25
C ILE A 105 -21.84 1.54 -4.39
N TYR A 106 -21.22 0.40 -4.06
CA TYR A 106 -20.71 -0.54 -5.06
C TYR A 106 -21.79 -1.15 -5.94
N GLU A 107 -22.90 -1.59 -5.34
CA GLU A 107 -24.04 -2.15 -6.10
C GLU A 107 -24.63 -1.14 -7.10
N ARG A 108 -24.68 0.15 -6.74
CA ARG A 108 -25.09 1.22 -7.67
C ARG A 108 -24.07 1.45 -8.79
N PHE A 109 -22.77 1.27 -8.50
CA PHE A 109 -21.70 1.41 -9.47
C PHE A 109 -21.64 0.22 -10.43
N LYS A 110 -21.83 -0.99 -9.92
CA LYS A 110 -21.78 -2.25 -10.68
C LYS A 110 -22.98 -3.15 -10.35
N PRO A 111 -24.15 -2.84 -10.91
CA PRO A 111 -25.38 -3.57 -10.60
C PRO A 111 -25.27 -5.08 -10.84
N GLY A 112 -25.76 -5.86 -9.89
CA GLY A 112 -25.72 -7.33 -9.93
C GLY A 112 -24.44 -7.96 -9.38
N ASN A 113 -23.45 -7.14 -8.95
CA ASN A 113 -22.23 -7.61 -8.30
C ASN A 113 -22.23 -7.22 -6.82
N THR A 114 -21.50 -7.96 -6.00
CA THR A 114 -21.25 -7.61 -4.60
C THR A 114 -19.80 -7.18 -4.40
N LEU A 115 -19.59 -6.20 -3.51
CA LEU A 115 -18.25 -5.71 -3.18
C LEU A 115 -17.31 -6.86 -2.75
N TYR A 116 -17.81 -7.73 -1.86
CA TYR A 116 -17.02 -8.82 -1.27
C TYR A 116 -16.57 -9.87 -2.30
N ALA A 117 -17.48 -10.25 -3.24
CA ALA A 117 -17.15 -11.22 -4.28
C ALA A 117 -16.12 -10.66 -5.27
N ASP A 118 -16.29 -9.41 -5.71
CA ASP A 118 -15.38 -8.80 -6.66
C ASP A 118 -14.04 -8.43 -5.99
N PHE A 119 -14.05 -8.08 -4.70
CA PHE A 119 -12.84 -7.87 -3.92
C PHE A 119 -12.02 -9.16 -3.80
N LEU A 120 -12.69 -10.29 -3.46
CA LEU A 120 -12.05 -11.61 -3.41
C LEU A 120 -11.46 -11.99 -4.78
N ALA A 121 -12.20 -11.78 -5.86
CA ALA A 121 -11.74 -12.07 -7.21
C ALA A 121 -10.54 -11.20 -7.62
N ARG A 122 -10.51 -9.93 -7.18
CA ARG A 122 -9.45 -8.97 -7.53
C ARG A 122 -8.18 -9.17 -6.72
N PHE A 123 -8.30 -9.40 -5.41
CA PHE A 123 -7.17 -9.38 -4.47
C PHE A 123 -6.84 -10.77 -3.89
N GLY A 124 -7.61 -11.81 -4.23
CA GLY A 124 -7.36 -13.18 -3.77
C GLY A 124 -7.61 -13.42 -2.28
N ARG A 125 -8.25 -12.47 -1.58
CA ARG A 125 -8.54 -12.56 -0.14
C ARG A 125 -9.96 -12.12 0.18
N VAL A 126 -10.49 -12.64 1.29
CA VAL A 126 -11.79 -12.22 1.84
C VAL A 126 -11.65 -10.83 2.47
N LEU A 127 -12.61 -9.96 2.21
CA LEU A 127 -12.75 -8.67 2.89
C LEU A 127 -13.59 -8.88 4.15
N ASP A 128 -13.07 -8.45 5.30
CA ASP A 128 -13.79 -8.46 6.57
C ASP A 128 -14.40 -7.07 6.84
N ASP A 129 -15.60 -7.02 7.40
CA ASP A 129 -16.26 -5.77 7.78
C ASP A 129 -15.43 -4.96 8.79
N ASP A 130 -14.72 -5.65 9.68
CA ASP A 130 -13.84 -5.02 10.68
C ASP A 130 -12.56 -4.41 10.06
N GLU A 131 -12.21 -4.81 8.83
CA GLU A 131 -11.07 -4.26 8.08
C GLU A 131 -11.49 -3.15 7.10
N LEU A 132 -12.79 -3.09 6.75
CA LEU A 132 -13.29 -2.16 5.76
C LEU A 132 -13.30 -0.73 6.28
N ASN A 133 -12.67 0.19 5.54
CA ASN A 133 -12.64 1.63 5.81
C ASN A 133 -12.09 2.01 7.19
N GLN A 134 -11.12 1.26 7.71
CA GLN A 134 -10.42 1.63 8.94
C GLN A 134 -9.59 2.91 8.78
N SER A 135 -9.21 3.21 7.56
CA SER A 135 -8.59 4.45 7.13
C SER A 135 -8.96 4.75 5.68
N HIS A 136 -8.49 5.86 5.14
CA HIS A 136 -8.71 6.20 3.75
C HIS A 136 -7.53 7.01 3.21
N GLN A 137 -7.36 7.01 1.88
CA GLN A 137 -6.37 7.81 1.18
C GLN A 137 -7.06 8.88 0.34
N LEU A 138 -6.42 10.03 0.23
CA LEU A 138 -6.89 11.18 -0.53
C LEU A 138 -5.98 11.38 -1.74
N VAL A 139 -6.53 11.32 -2.94
CA VAL A 139 -5.79 11.45 -4.18
C VAL A 139 -6.42 12.54 -5.04
N ILE A 140 -5.65 13.57 -5.32
CA ILE A 140 -6.01 14.60 -6.29
C ILE A 140 -5.34 14.24 -7.60
N VAL A 141 -6.09 14.11 -8.67
CA VAL A 141 -5.57 13.91 -10.02
C VAL A 141 -5.63 15.23 -10.77
N ALA A 142 -4.49 15.70 -11.26
CA ALA A 142 -4.40 17.00 -11.93
C ALA A 142 -3.35 17.00 -13.04
N THR A 143 -3.54 17.84 -14.05
CA THR A 143 -2.52 18.07 -15.08
C THR A 143 -1.49 19.09 -14.65
N GLU A 144 -1.86 20.00 -13.77
CA GLU A 144 -0.98 21.01 -13.20
C GLU A 144 -1.40 21.33 -11.75
N LEU A 145 -0.44 21.36 -10.85
CA LEU A 145 -0.65 21.78 -9.47
C LEU A 145 -0.06 23.17 -9.26
N ASP A 146 -0.84 24.07 -8.65
CA ASP A 146 -0.27 25.38 -8.28
C ASP A 146 0.65 25.24 -7.05
N ALA A 147 1.65 26.13 -6.96
CA ALA A 147 2.65 26.08 -5.89
C ALA A 147 2.04 26.24 -4.48
N SER A 148 0.83 26.74 -4.35
CA SER A 148 0.12 26.85 -3.07
C SER A 148 -0.46 25.50 -2.67
N SER A 149 -1.15 24.84 -3.58
CA SER A 149 -1.71 23.50 -3.39
C SER A 149 -0.60 22.46 -3.12
N GLU A 150 0.53 22.54 -3.85
CA GLU A 150 1.71 21.70 -3.61
C GLU A 150 2.20 21.84 -2.16
N ARG A 151 2.42 23.07 -1.70
CA ARG A 151 2.87 23.31 -0.31
C ARG A 151 1.87 22.81 0.74
N ILE A 152 0.56 22.94 0.47
CA ILE A 152 -0.49 22.45 1.39
C ILE A 152 -0.47 20.93 1.45
N VAL A 153 -0.39 20.24 0.31
CA VAL A 153 -0.32 18.76 0.26
C VAL A 153 0.92 18.25 0.97
N GLU A 154 2.10 18.82 0.70
CA GLU A 154 3.32 18.46 1.41
C GLU A 154 3.23 18.70 2.93
N TYR A 155 2.62 19.81 3.34
CA TYR A 155 2.43 20.15 4.74
C TYR A 155 1.50 19.15 5.45
N LEU A 156 0.41 18.73 4.80
CA LEU A 156 -0.54 17.75 5.32
C LEU A 156 0.09 16.36 5.39
N SER A 157 0.79 15.93 4.34
CA SER A 157 1.47 14.63 4.31
C SER A 157 2.53 14.50 5.42
N LYS A 158 3.30 15.58 5.69
CA LYS A 158 4.26 15.62 6.80
C LYS A 158 3.61 15.56 8.20
N ARG A 159 2.28 15.63 8.27
CA ARG A 159 1.45 15.49 9.49
C ARG A 159 0.62 14.23 9.47
N ASP A 160 1.11 13.25 8.74
CA ASP A 160 0.50 11.93 8.62
C ASP A 160 -0.91 11.93 7.98
N ILE A 161 -1.34 13.04 7.34
CA ILE A 161 -2.56 13.04 6.54
C ILE A 161 -2.28 12.28 5.23
N PRO A 162 -3.04 11.22 4.92
CA PRO A 162 -2.79 10.35 3.79
C PRO A 162 -3.27 10.97 2.46
N ILE A 163 -2.66 12.09 2.09
CA ILE A 163 -2.97 12.86 0.87
C ILE A 163 -1.81 12.85 -0.11
N ASN A 164 -2.11 12.67 -1.40
CA ASN A 164 -1.14 12.75 -2.48
C ASN A 164 -1.76 13.36 -3.74
N VAL A 165 -0.91 13.70 -4.69
CA VAL A 165 -1.33 14.17 -6.02
C VAL A 165 -0.75 13.28 -7.09
N LEU A 166 -1.61 12.83 -8.00
CA LEU A 166 -1.23 12.14 -9.22
C LEU A 166 -1.25 13.15 -10.37
N CYS A 167 -0.07 13.51 -10.85
CA CYS A 167 0.09 14.47 -11.94
C CYS A 167 0.03 13.73 -13.28
N PHE A 168 -0.86 14.17 -14.17
CA PHE A 168 -0.95 13.72 -15.55
C PHE A 168 -0.39 14.78 -16.50
N GLN A 169 0.42 14.33 -17.45
CA GLN A 169 0.90 15.16 -18.54
C GLN A 169 0.51 14.53 -19.86
N ILE A 170 0.01 15.36 -20.77
CA ILE A 170 -0.40 14.93 -22.11
C ILE A 170 0.65 15.41 -23.10
N PHE A 171 1.07 14.51 -23.99
CA PHE A 171 2.01 14.81 -25.08
C PHE A 171 1.36 14.48 -26.41
N GLN A 172 1.63 15.33 -27.42
CA GLN A 172 1.12 15.12 -28.77
C GLN A 172 2.15 14.37 -29.63
N MET A 173 1.75 13.25 -30.18
CA MET A 173 2.56 12.45 -31.10
C MET A 173 1.79 12.22 -32.41
N GLY A 174 1.96 13.10 -33.38
CA GLY A 174 1.15 13.09 -34.60
C GLY A 174 -0.34 13.28 -34.28
N GLU A 175 -1.17 12.34 -34.72
CA GLU A 175 -2.61 12.34 -34.41
C GLU A 175 -2.95 11.71 -33.05
N HIS A 176 -1.97 11.08 -32.37
CA HIS A 176 -2.16 10.42 -31.10
C HIS A 176 -1.74 11.32 -29.93
N GLN A 177 -2.38 11.09 -28.78
CA GLN A 177 -1.95 11.66 -27.52
C GLN A 177 -1.39 10.57 -26.62
N LEU A 178 -0.31 10.89 -25.92
CA LEU A 178 0.28 10.07 -24.90
C LEU A 178 0.01 10.68 -23.53
N LEU A 179 -0.30 9.85 -22.54
CA LEU A 179 -0.46 10.25 -21.17
C LEU A 179 0.71 9.69 -20.35
N SER A 180 1.40 10.56 -19.64
CA SER A 180 2.32 10.15 -18.58
C SER A 180 1.72 10.46 -17.23
N ARG A 181 2.07 9.65 -16.22
CA ARG A 181 1.67 9.86 -14.84
C ARG A 181 2.88 9.92 -13.91
N SER A 182 2.81 10.77 -12.90
CA SER A 182 3.81 10.84 -11.84
C SER A 182 3.17 11.24 -10.52
N TRP A 183 3.65 10.63 -9.42
CA TRP A 183 3.23 11.05 -8.08
C TRP A 183 4.00 12.28 -7.62
N LEU A 184 3.32 13.19 -6.92
CA LEU A 184 3.96 14.35 -6.28
C LEU A 184 4.83 13.91 -5.10
N LEU A 185 4.31 13.01 -4.28
CA LEU A 185 4.99 12.42 -3.12
C LEU A 185 5.12 10.92 -3.34
N ASP A 186 6.05 10.29 -2.61
CA ASP A 186 6.18 8.84 -2.61
C ASP A 186 4.85 8.18 -2.17
N PRO A 187 4.21 7.34 -2.98
CA PRO A 187 2.98 6.66 -2.62
C PRO A 187 3.14 5.75 -1.38
N VAL A 188 4.34 5.24 -1.10
CA VAL A 188 4.64 4.50 0.15
C VAL A 188 4.33 5.37 1.37
N GLN A 189 4.72 6.66 1.36
CA GLN A 189 4.42 7.55 2.48
C GLN A 189 2.92 7.75 2.67
N THR A 190 2.15 7.84 1.59
CA THR A 190 0.68 7.97 1.67
C THR A 190 0.05 6.73 2.30
N GLN A 191 0.51 5.54 1.90
CA GLN A 191 0.07 4.25 2.44
C GLN A 191 0.40 4.13 3.94
N VAL A 192 1.61 4.54 4.34
CA VAL A 192 2.04 4.55 5.75
C VAL A 192 1.21 5.52 6.58
N ASN A 193 0.95 6.72 6.06
CA ASN A 193 0.12 7.72 6.75
C ASN A 193 -1.31 7.19 6.95
N ALA A 194 -1.88 6.51 5.95
CA ALA A 194 -3.21 5.91 6.07
C ALA A 194 -3.29 4.92 7.25
N VAL A 195 -2.30 4.04 7.39
CA VAL A 195 -2.25 3.11 8.53
C VAL A 195 -2.04 3.82 9.87
N SER A 196 -1.23 4.86 9.89
CA SER A 196 -0.89 5.60 11.13
C SER A 196 -2.07 6.36 11.71
N THR A 197 -3.05 6.73 10.90
CA THR A 197 -4.22 7.55 11.30
C THR A 197 -5.48 6.74 11.57
N SER A 198 -5.45 5.43 11.34
CA SER A 198 -6.57 4.56 11.71
C SER A 198 -6.82 4.60 13.22
N GLU A 199 -8.07 4.78 13.65
CA GLU A 199 -8.52 4.76 15.06
C GLU A 199 -8.13 5.94 15.98
N GLY A 200 -8.29 7.19 15.54
CA GLY A 200 -8.46 8.31 16.47
C GLY A 200 -7.17 8.91 17.04
N HIS A 201 -6.75 8.57 18.24
CA HIS A 201 -5.62 9.24 18.89
C HIS A 201 -4.26 8.67 18.42
N VAL A 202 -3.49 9.47 17.71
CA VAL A 202 -2.14 9.10 17.23
C VAL A 202 -1.14 9.19 18.39
N GLU A 203 -0.50 8.09 18.74
CA GLU A 203 0.58 8.02 19.74
C GLU A 203 1.97 8.20 19.11
N PRO A 204 3.00 8.58 19.87
CA PRO A 204 4.37 8.48 19.41
C PRO A 204 4.70 7.03 19.00
N TRP A 205 5.39 6.85 17.88
CA TRP A 205 5.82 5.52 17.48
C TRP A 205 6.75 4.89 18.51
N ASN A 206 6.47 3.64 18.87
CA ASN A 206 7.17 2.92 19.94
C ASN A 206 8.44 2.18 19.49
N GLY A 207 8.86 2.31 18.22
CA GLY A 207 10.03 1.64 17.67
C GLY A 207 9.78 0.22 17.15
N GLU A 208 8.55 -0.27 17.22
CA GLU A 208 8.18 -1.62 16.84
C GLU A 208 7.44 -1.62 15.49
N PHE A 209 7.89 -2.48 14.56
CA PHE A 209 7.21 -2.67 13.28
C PHE A 209 6.24 -3.84 13.34
N TYR A 210 5.13 -3.69 12.66
CA TYR A 210 4.20 -4.77 12.34
C TYR A 210 4.50 -5.32 10.96
N CYS A 211 4.44 -6.66 10.83
CA CYS A 211 4.50 -7.35 9.54
C CYS A 211 3.27 -8.24 9.37
N SER A 212 2.52 -8.02 8.27
CA SER A 212 1.53 -8.97 7.78
C SER A 212 2.21 -9.98 6.88
N PHE A 213 2.29 -11.23 7.29
CA PHE A 213 2.89 -12.31 6.52
C PHE A 213 1.77 -13.23 5.99
N GLY A 214 1.49 -13.12 4.68
CA GLY A 214 0.45 -13.94 4.05
C GLY A 214 0.93 -15.37 3.80
N ASP A 215 0.69 -16.29 4.73
CA ASP A 215 0.96 -17.71 4.52
C ASP A 215 -0.05 -18.30 3.53
N SER A 216 0.44 -18.87 2.41
CA SER A 216 -0.36 -19.37 1.30
C SER A 216 0.49 -20.23 0.37
N ASN A 217 -0.07 -20.65 -0.77
CA ASN A 217 0.72 -21.31 -1.83
C ASN A 217 1.84 -20.43 -2.39
N SER A 218 1.71 -19.11 -2.30
CA SER A 218 2.74 -18.17 -2.78
C SER A 218 3.84 -17.94 -1.76
N ARG A 219 3.58 -18.15 -0.47
CA ARG A 219 4.52 -17.77 0.61
C ARG A 219 4.35 -18.67 1.82
N SER A 220 5.45 -19.16 2.39
CA SER A 220 5.42 -20.06 3.53
C SER A 220 6.08 -19.47 4.78
N TRP A 221 5.35 -19.47 5.90
CA TRP A 221 5.92 -19.10 7.19
C TRP A 221 7.03 -20.06 7.64
N GLU A 222 6.89 -21.35 7.35
CA GLU A 222 7.91 -22.34 7.73
C GLU A 222 9.23 -22.13 6.97
N ASP A 223 9.20 -21.70 5.69
CA ASP A 223 10.41 -21.29 4.98
C ASP A 223 11.00 -20.02 5.61
N ALA A 224 10.16 -19.00 5.87
CA ALA A 224 10.58 -17.76 6.49
C ALA A 224 11.24 -17.97 7.86
N ARG A 225 10.68 -18.89 8.66
CA ARG A 225 11.18 -19.26 9.97
C ARG A 225 12.50 -20.03 9.89
N GLU A 226 12.61 -20.95 8.94
CA GLU A 226 13.80 -21.80 8.74
C GLU A 226 14.99 -21.00 8.19
N PHE A 227 14.75 -20.13 7.21
CA PHE A 227 15.82 -19.44 6.49
C PHE A 227 16.03 -17.98 6.94
N GLY A 228 15.26 -17.48 7.89
CA GLY A 228 15.47 -16.15 8.48
C GLY A 228 15.12 -14.99 7.57
N PHE A 229 13.88 -14.92 7.07
CA PHE A 229 13.43 -13.82 6.24
C PHE A 229 11.95 -13.46 6.47
N ILE A 230 11.57 -12.29 5.98
CA ILE A 230 10.20 -11.90 5.65
C ILE A 230 10.15 -11.47 4.20
N SER A 231 8.99 -11.61 3.55
CA SER A 231 8.83 -11.26 2.14
C SER A 231 7.47 -10.64 1.84
N GLY A 232 7.39 -9.96 0.72
CA GLY A 232 6.17 -9.42 0.13
C GLY A 232 6.29 -9.29 -1.37
N GLY A 233 5.24 -9.61 -2.12
CA GLY A 233 5.23 -9.57 -3.57
C GLY A 233 3.89 -9.97 -4.16
N GLY A 234 3.85 -10.18 -5.49
CA GLY A 234 2.61 -10.32 -6.23
C GLY A 234 1.92 -8.97 -6.46
N GLY A 235 2.69 -7.88 -6.40
CA GLY A 235 2.28 -6.50 -6.63
C GLY A 235 3.06 -5.52 -5.76
N ALA A 236 3.34 -4.33 -6.33
CA ALA A 236 4.13 -3.29 -5.67
C ALA A 236 3.52 -2.83 -4.33
N TRP A 237 2.19 -2.93 -4.17
CA TRP A 237 1.52 -2.66 -2.88
C TRP A 237 2.12 -3.46 -1.72
N TYR A 238 2.42 -4.75 -1.96
CA TYR A 238 2.91 -5.66 -0.92
C TYR A 238 4.42 -5.59 -0.72
N SER A 239 5.19 -5.34 -1.78
CA SER A 239 6.66 -5.32 -1.71
C SER A 239 7.24 -3.99 -1.25
N ARG A 240 6.65 -2.85 -1.64
CA ARG A 240 7.22 -1.52 -1.42
C ARG A 240 7.33 -1.13 0.05
N THR A 241 6.41 -1.58 0.93
CA THR A 241 6.48 -1.25 2.36
C THR A 241 7.63 -1.93 3.09
N LEU A 242 8.21 -3.00 2.53
CA LEU A 242 9.45 -3.61 3.05
C LEU A 242 10.63 -2.61 3.09
N GLN A 243 10.62 -1.59 2.23
CA GLN A 243 11.65 -0.53 2.20
C GLN A 243 11.68 0.34 3.46
N LEU A 244 10.62 0.32 4.28
CA LEU A 244 10.57 1.01 5.57
C LEU A 244 11.57 0.45 6.57
N LEU A 245 11.93 -0.83 6.42
CA LEU A 245 12.80 -1.54 7.33
C LEU A 245 14.28 -1.20 7.12
N SER A 246 15.01 -1.15 8.23
CA SER A 246 16.45 -0.94 8.27
C SER A 246 17.10 -1.97 9.19
N PRO A 247 18.36 -2.36 8.95
CA PRO A 247 19.09 -3.23 9.86
C PRO A 247 19.03 -2.71 11.31
N GLY A 248 18.69 -3.62 12.24
CA GLY A 248 18.48 -3.32 13.64
C GLY A 248 17.02 -3.11 14.06
N ASP A 249 16.12 -2.81 13.13
CA ASP A 249 14.69 -2.66 13.42
C ASP A 249 14.10 -3.98 13.97
N ARG A 250 13.14 -3.85 14.88
CA ARG A 250 12.39 -5.00 15.42
C ARG A 250 11.07 -5.13 14.68
N VAL A 251 10.77 -6.36 14.26
CA VAL A 251 9.56 -6.68 13.50
C VAL A 251 8.78 -7.79 14.18
N TRP A 252 7.47 -7.59 14.33
CA TRP A 252 6.51 -8.54 14.87
C TRP A 252 5.65 -9.08 13.73
N VAL A 253 5.69 -10.40 13.55
CA VAL A 253 5.04 -11.04 12.41
C VAL A 253 3.69 -11.60 12.80
N ASN A 254 2.66 -11.17 12.09
CA ASN A 254 1.29 -11.65 12.17
C ASN A 254 0.92 -12.38 10.88
N ILE A 255 0.32 -13.55 10.99
CA ILE A 255 -0.36 -14.22 9.89
C ILE A 255 -1.85 -13.87 9.97
N PRO A 256 -2.42 -13.22 8.94
CA PRO A 256 -3.82 -12.84 8.95
C PRO A 256 -4.75 -13.99 9.36
N GLN A 257 -5.72 -13.71 10.21
CA GLN A 257 -6.68 -14.65 10.78
C GLN A 257 -6.09 -15.73 11.72
N GLN A 258 -4.77 -15.94 11.74
CA GLN A 258 -4.11 -16.90 12.62
C GLN A 258 -3.57 -16.25 13.90
N GLY A 259 -2.87 -15.14 13.79
CA GLY A 259 -2.26 -14.40 14.90
C GLY A 259 -0.76 -14.21 14.75
N TYR A 260 -0.12 -13.77 15.83
CA TYR A 260 1.31 -13.48 15.85
C TYR A 260 2.14 -14.75 16.03
N VAL A 261 3.16 -14.87 15.18
CA VAL A 261 3.97 -16.09 15.06
C VAL A 261 5.45 -15.88 15.35
N GLY A 262 5.89 -14.62 15.50
CA GLY A 262 7.29 -14.40 15.80
C GLY A 262 7.69 -12.94 15.92
N VAL A 263 8.90 -12.77 16.47
CA VAL A 263 9.58 -11.48 16.57
C VAL A 263 11.03 -11.68 16.15
N GLY A 264 11.57 -10.69 15.41
CA GLY A 264 12.95 -10.75 14.93
C GLY A 264 13.57 -9.37 14.72
N ARG A 265 14.88 -9.37 14.49
CA ARG A 265 15.66 -8.18 14.10
C ARG A 265 16.00 -8.22 12.62
N VAL A 266 15.72 -7.14 11.95
CA VAL A 266 16.08 -6.94 10.55
C VAL A 266 17.60 -6.91 10.40
N ARG A 267 18.12 -7.61 9.38
CA ARG A 267 19.55 -7.73 9.08
C ARG A 267 19.94 -7.11 7.75
N SER A 268 19.01 -7.00 6.80
CA SER A 268 19.28 -6.40 5.49
C SER A 268 18.24 -5.36 5.11
N LYS A 269 18.52 -4.58 4.08
CA LYS A 269 17.50 -3.86 3.33
C LYS A 269 16.68 -4.83 2.48
N SER A 270 15.53 -4.36 2.01
CA SER A 270 14.70 -5.08 1.05
C SER A 270 15.45 -5.32 -0.27
N THR A 271 15.45 -6.54 -0.75
CA THR A 271 16.15 -7.01 -1.95
C THR A 271 15.19 -7.86 -2.79
N PRO A 272 15.17 -7.72 -4.12
CA PRO A 272 14.34 -8.55 -4.98
C PRO A 272 14.80 -10.03 -4.95
N ALA A 273 13.88 -10.94 -5.30
CA ALA A 273 14.07 -12.39 -5.17
C ALA A 273 15.28 -12.95 -5.94
N ASN A 274 15.61 -12.36 -7.10
CA ASN A 274 16.75 -12.77 -7.92
C ASN A 274 18.11 -12.39 -7.34
N GLU A 275 18.14 -11.49 -6.36
CA GLU A 275 19.37 -11.02 -5.70
C GLU A 275 19.47 -11.50 -4.25
N PHE A 276 18.38 -12.02 -3.67
CA PHE A 276 18.34 -12.39 -2.25
C PHE A 276 18.88 -13.80 -2.02
N THR A 277 19.84 -13.90 -1.08
CA THR A 277 20.42 -15.17 -0.64
C THR A 277 20.10 -15.45 0.82
N VAL A 278 20.18 -16.74 1.18
CA VAL A 278 20.07 -17.22 2.55
C VAL A 278 21.22 -18.18 2.84
N SER A 279 21.65 -18.19 4.12
CA SER A 279 22.75 -19.06 4.55
C SER A 279 22.21 -20.45 4.93
N VAL A 280 22.69 -21.49 4.24
CA VAL A 280 22.36 -22.88 4.53
C VAL A 280 23.66 -23.65 4.75
N ASN A 281 23.86 -24.13 5.98
CA ASN A 281 25.09 -24.84 6.41
C ASN A 281 26.38 -24.04 6.16
N GLY A 282 26.28 -22.69 6.20
CA GLY A 282 27.42 -21.79 5.99
C GLY A 282 27.70 -21.44 4.53
N GLU A 283 26.84 -21.85 3.59
CA GLU A 283 26.88 -21.50 2.17
C GLU A 283 25.73 -20.58 1.85
N GLU A 284 25.99 -19.51 1.09
CA GLU A 284 24.98 -18.56 0.60
C GLU A 284 24.33 -19.11 -0.66
N LEU A 285 23.04 -19.39 -0.59
CA LEU A 285 22.26 -19.93 -1.69
C LEU A 285 21.11 -18.98 -2.06
N PRO A 286 20.74 -18.87 -3.36
CA PRO A 286 19.57 -18.12 -3.80
C PRO A 286 18.30 -18.62 -3.07
N VAL A 287 17.51 -17.71 -2.53
CA VAL A 287 16.30 -18.05 -1.75
C VAL A 287 15.34 -18.94 -2.55
N LEU A 288 15.17 -18.70 -3.84
CA LEU A 288 14.29 -19.48 -4.70
C LEU A 288 14.80 -20.91 -4.96
N GLU A 289 16.05 -21.24 -4.64
CA GLU A 289 16.57 -22.59 -4.73
C GLU A 289 16.32 -23.43 -3.48
N VAL A 290 16.09 -22.80 -2.32
CA VAL A 290 15.96 -23.49 -1.03
C VAL A 290 14.58 -23.34 -0.40
N ALA A 291 13.95 -22.21 -0.47
CA ALA A 291 12.59 -21.97 0.03
C ALA A 291 11.56 -22.56 -0.96
N LYS A 292 11.13 -23.80 -0.74
CA LYS A 292 10.32 -24.57 -1.69
C LYS A 292 8.86 -24.80 -1.28
N ARG A 293 8.48 -24.36 -0.06
CA ARG A 293 7.10 -24.51 0.42
C ARG A 293 6.17 -23.45 -0.15
N GLY A 294 6.71 -22.27 -0.58
CA GLY A 294 6.03 -21.23 -1.31
C GLY A 294 6.53 -21.09 -2.73
N SER A 295 5.72 -20.55 -3.66
CA SER A 295 6.16 -20.25 -5.04
C SER A 295 6.95 -18.94 -5.14
N TYR A 296 6.73 -17.99 -4.21
CA TYR A 296 7.36 -16.66 -4.14
C TYR A 296 7.29 -15.89 -5.47
N HIS A 297 6.22 -16.10 -6.24
CA HIS A 297 6.01 -15.50 -7.56
C HIS A 297 7.27 -15.63 -8.47
N ALA A 298 7.92 -16.80 -8.42
CA ALA A 298 9.17 -17.04 -9.16
C ALA A 298 9.02 -16.87 -10.69
N GLU A 299 7.80 -17.01 -11.20
CA GLU A 299 7.46 -16.73 -12.61
C GLU A 299 7.57 -15.23 -12.98
N PHE A 300 7.57 -14.34 -11.99
CA PHE A 300 7.69 -12.89 -12.16
C PHE A 300 9.01 -12.33 -11.63
N VAL A 301 10.03 -13.17 -11.47
CA VAL A 301 11.32 -12.80 -10.85
C VAL A 301 12.02 -11.61 -11.54
N ASP A 302 11.81 -11.43 -12.84
CA ASP A 302 12.36 -10.34 -13.65
C ASP A 302 11.41 -9.12 -13.77
N ASP A 303 10.22 -9.18 -13.18
CA ASP A 303 9.25 -8.09 -13.17
C ASP A 303 9.39 -7.28 -11.88
N ALA A 304 9.83 -6.03 -11.98
CA ALA A 304 10.10 -5.16 -10.84
C ALA A 304 8.87 -4.84 -9.98
N GLU A 305 7.65 -4.96 -10.53
CA GLU A 305 6.41 -4.68 -9.80
C GLU A 305 5.78 -5.94 -9.20
N LEU A 306 5.94 -7.08 -9.84
CA LEU A 306 5.29 -8.34 -9.44
C LEU A 306 6.22 -9.27 -8.64
N CYS A 307 7.55 -9.14 -8.77
CA CYS A 307 8.49 -10.01 -8.06
C CYS A 307 8.35 -9.87 -6.52
N ASP A 308 8.65 -10.95 -5.81
CA ASP A 308 8.80 -10.90 -4.37
C ASP A 308 10.09 -10.16 -3.98
N HIS A 309 9.98 -9.35 -2.94
CA HIS A 309 11.10 -8.75 -2.25
C HIS A 309 11.27 -9.40 -0.88
N PHE A 310 12.51 -9.53 -0.44
CA PHE A 310 12.88 -10.18 0.79
C PHE A 310 13.68 -9.24 1.70
N VAL A 311 13.55 -9.46 3.01
CA VAL A 311 14.34 -8.82 4.03
C VAL A 311 14.86 -9.90 4.97
N SER A 312 16.17 -9.98 5.16
CA SER A 312 16.79 -10.92 6.11
C SER A 312 16.45 -10.53 7.54
N VAL A 313 16.03 -11.50 8.33
CA VAL A 313 15.62 -11.35 9.72
C VAL A 313 16.30 -12.40 10.58
N GLU A 314 16.93 -11.96 11.66
CA GLU A 314 17.34 -12.82 12.73
C GLU A 314 16.19 -13.00 13.71
N TRP A 315 15.65 -14.22 13.76
CA TRP A 315 14.55 -14.53 14.67
C TRP A 315 15.02 -14.54 16.14
N LEU A 316 14.35 -13.75 16.96
CA LEU A 316 14.55 -13.76 18.41
C LEU A 316 13.72 -14.87 19.06
N GLN A 317 12.46 -14.99 18.63
CA GLN A 317 11.57 -16.07 19.01
C GLN A 317 10.49 -16.28 17.94
N THR A 318 10.20 -17.53 17.61
CA THR A 318 9.14 -17.88 16.64
C THR A 318 8.35 -19.09 17.12
N VAL A 319 7.13 -19.20 16.64
CA VAL A 319 6.26 -20.37 16.82
C VAL A 319 5.71 -20.86 15.49
N PRO A 320 5.36 -22.15 15.34
CA PRO A 320 4.59 -22.63 14.20
C PRO A 320 3.21 -21.97 14.16
N ILE A 321 2.56 -21.93 12.98
CA ILE A 321 1.22 -21.32 12.80
C ILE A 321 0.20 -21.84 13.81
N GLY A 322 0.19 -23.15 14.09
CA GLY A 322 -0.74 -23.75 15.05
C GLY A 322 -0.57 -23.31 16.51
N GLN A 323 0.47 -22.53 16.81
CA GLN A 323 0.76 -21.95 18.12
C GLN A 323 0.74 -20.42 18.08
N ALA A 324 0.18 -19.82 17.02
CA ALA A 324 0.10 -18.38 16.88
C ALA A 324 -0.64 -17.73 18.05
N VAL A 325 -0.10 -16.63 18.54
CA VAL A 325 -0.70 -15.85 19.64
C VAL A 325 -1.81 -14.95 19.07
N ARG A 326 -3.02 -15.16 19.55
CA ARG A 326 -4.19 -14.38 19.13
C ARG A 326 -5.11 -14.08 20.31
N GLU A 327 -5.41 -12.80 20.48
CA GLU A 327 -6.38 -12.32 21.46
C GLU A 327 -7.30 -11.31 20.77
N THR A 328 -8.60 -11.31 21.14
CA THR A 328 -9.55 -10.32 20.60
C THR A 328 -9.09 -8.90 20.93
N GLY A 329 -9.06 -8.04 19.94
CA GLY A 329 -8.59 -6.66 20.10
C GLY A 329 -7.10 -6.45 19.78
N MET A 330 -6.33 -7.49 19.47
CA MET A 330 -4.97 -7.31 18.94
C MET A 330 -4.99 -6.57 17.60
N PHE A 331 -3.93 -5.78 17.36
CA PHE A 331 -3.75 -5.05 16.12
C PHE A 331 -3.59 -6.02 14.94
N GLY A 332 -4.23 -5.72 13.83
CA GLY A 332 -4.08 -6.39 12.55
C GLY A 332 -4.16 -5.38 11.42
N ASN A 333 -3.39 -5.60 10.37
CA ASN A 333 -3.41 -4.80 9.15
C ASN A 333 -2.90 -5.65 7.99
N GLN A 334 -3.32 -5.33 6.77
CA GLN A 334 -2.97 -6.10 5.57
C GLN A 334 -1.73 -5.59 4.82
N ASN A 335 -1.21 -4.42 5.20
CA ASN A 335 0.06 -3.95 4.66
C ASN A 335 1.20 -4.84 5.15
N THR A 336 2.10 -5.22 4.25
CA THR A 336 3.21 -6.12 4.58
C THR A 336 4.03 -5.57 5.73
N ILE A 337 4.38 -4.28 5.71
CA ILE A 337 5.04 -3.60 6.83
C ILE A 337 4.31 -2.30 7.14
N CYS A 338 4.10 -2.02 8.42
CA CYS A 338 3.65 -0.71 8.86
C CYS A 338 4.25 -0.31 10.23
N ARG A 339 4.11 0.98 10.52
CA ARG A 339 4.51 1.64 11.78
C ARG A 339 3.26 2.08 12.52
N PRO A 340 2.54 1.19 13.19
CA PRO A 340 1.30 1.58 13.85
C PRO A 340 1.58 2.55 15.00
N ARG A 341 0.70 3.54 15.14
CA ARG A 341 0.79 4.59 16.18
C ARG A 341 -0.53 4.71 16.95
N THR A 342 -1.15 3.56 17.24
CA THR A 342 -2.44 3.46 17.91
C THR A 342 -2.30 2.87 19.32
N GLN A 343 -3.26 3.18 20.20
CA GLN A 343 -3.34 2.55 21.52
C GLN A 343 -3.47 1.03 21.42
N LYS A 344 -4.18 0.55 20.41
CA LYS A 344 -4.36 -0.87 20.11
C LYS A 344 -3.01 -1.55 19.84
N TRP A 345 -2.12 -0.90 19.03
CA TRP A 345 -0.78 -1.41 18.77
C TRP A 345 0.08 -1.46 20.04
N ARG A 346 0.08 -0.41 20.82
CA ARG A 346 0.81 -0.38 22.09
C ARG A 346 0.37 -1.53 23.01
N TRP A 347 -0.94 -1.68 23.21
CA TRP A 347 -1.50 -2.77 23.99
C TRP A 347 -1.11 -4.14 23.42
N THR A 348 -1.18 -4.32 22.09
CA THR A 348 -0.77 -5.56 21.43
C THR A 348 0.70 -5.89 21.73
N ILE A 349 1.60 -4.90 21.61
CA ILE A 349 3.02 -5.11 21.90
C ILE A 349 3.28 -5.48 23.38
N GLU A 350 2.56 -4.87 24.32
CA GLU A 350 2.64 -5.23 25.74
C GLU A 350 2.28 -6.70 25.95
N LYS A 351 1.20 -7.17 25.34
CA LYS A 351 0.78 -8.58 25.38
C LYS A 351 1.77 -9.52 24.69
N LEU A 352 2.25 -9.17 23.52
CA LEU A 352 3.21 -9.99 22.79
C LEU A 352 4.56 -10.14 23.54
N LYS A 353 4.99 -9.13 24.29
CA LYS A 353 6.19 -9.20 25.12
C LYS A 353 6.04 -10.16 26.31
N GLU A 354 4.82 -10.42 26.78
CA GLU A 354 4.53 -11.43 27.79
C GLU A 354 4.68 -12.86 27.20
N GLU A 355 4.22 -13.07 25.95
CA GLU A 355 4.23 -14.37 25.28
C GLU A 355 5.58 -14.72 24.63
N PHE A 356 6.22 -13.73 24.01
CA PHE A 356 7.53 -13.86 23.36
C PHE A 356 8.63 -13.29 24.27
N SER A 357 8.97 -14.00 25.35
CA SER A 357 9.89 -13.53 26.39
C SER A 357 11.31 -13.23 25.90
N ASP A 358 11.74 -13.83 24.79
CA ASP A 358 13.07 -13.63 24.18
C ASP A 358 13.11 -12.39 23.23
N PHE A 359 12.05 -11.59 23.17
CA PHE A 359 11.91 -10.46 22.22
C PHE A 359 13.05 -9.43 22.28
N ASP A 360 13.78 -9.36 23.37
CA ASP A 360 14.89 -8.42 23.59
C ASP A 360 16.24 -9.12 23.80
N LYS A 361 16.32 -10.40 23.47
CA LYS A 361 17.54 -11.18 23.59
C LYS A 361 18.65 -10.55 22.75
N VAL A 362 19.77 -10.25 23.40
CA VAL A 362 20.99 -9.83 22.70
C VAL A 362 21.61 -11.09 22.10
N VAL A 363 21.43 -11.26 20.80
CA VAL A 363 22.16 -12.32 20.09
C VAL A 363 23.61 -11.86 19.97
N ALA A 364 24.52 -12.61 20.56
CA ALA A 364 25.95 -12.34 20.46
C ALA A 364 26.31 -12.39 18.97
N SER A 365 26.62 -11.20 18.38
CA SER A 365 27.21 -11.14 17.05
C SER A 365 28.46 -12.01 17.07
N MET A 366 28.51 -13.06 16.27
CA MET A 366 29.78 -13.70 15.95
C MET A 366 30.64 -12.63 15.25
N LEU A 367 31.64 -12.16 15.98
CA LEU A 367 32.74 -11.31 15.50
C LEU A 367 33.53 -12.07 14.46
#